data_1a540800fb3616b566e01deaaa3d6559
#
_entry.id   1a540800fb3616b566e01deaaa3d6559
#
_cell.length_a   1.000
_cell.length_b   1.000
_cell.length_c   1.000
_cell.angle_alpha   90.00
_cell.angle_beta   90.00
_cell.angle_gamma   90.00
#
_symmetry.space_group_name_H-M   'P 1'
#
loop_
_entity.id
_entity.type
_entity.pdbx_description
1 polymer ?
#
loop_
_entity_poly.entity_id
_entity_poly.type
_entity_poly.pdbx_seq_one_letter_code
_entity_poly.pdbx_strand_id
1 'polypeptide(L)'
;MAIFHSHYLDFSFTVSFYKILVNKNPNFNDLGSDNPQLYKNLKFILENEITEEYGLTFTIDEEDGFGGKHSVELKENGANIPVTDENKQEYVDLMVEYLVYTKIEDQIKAFKNGLFEIIPSDLISIFNERELELLICGVKNLDVDDWQNNTDYHSYKKDDKTIVYFWKCVREFDNDMRVRLLQFATGTTRIPIGGFKNLQGLYGPRHFTIEKYGNSDVLPLSFKCFNRICLPPYQTYEELKQNLTLAIANENSYAFDF
;
A
#
# COMPACT_ATOMS: atom_id res chain seq x y z
N MET A 1 13.91 -6.57 -7.38
CA MET A 1 13.16 -6.81 -8.64
C MET A 1 12.03 -5.81 -8.84
N ALA A 2 11.12 -5.56 -7.87
CA ALA A 2 10.03 -4.57 -8.02
C ALA A 2 10.55 -3.18 -8.47
N ILE A 3 11.50 -2.61 -7.72
CA ILE A 3 12.10 -1.30 -8.03
C ILE A 3 12.76 -1.31 -9.42
N PHE A 4 13.51 -2.36 -9.76
CA PHE A 4 14.25 -2.45 -11.02
C PHE A 4 13.34 -2.56 -12.26
N HIS A 5 12.21 -3.27 -12.12
CA HIS A 5 11.26 -3.49 -13.22
C HIS A 5 10.07 -2.52 -13.18
N SER A 6 10.06 -1.54 -12.30
CA SER A 6 8.93 -0.61 -12.09
C SER A 6 7.59 -1.31 -11.82
N HIS A 7 7.64 -2.47 -11.17
CA HIS A 7 6.46 -3.18 -10.67
C HIS A 7 6.20 -2.77 -9.23
N TYR A 8 5.02 -2.28 -8.94
CA TYR A 8 4.64 -1.87 -7.60
C TYR A 8 4.11 -3.07 -6.81
N LEU A 9 4.48 -3.13 -5.53
CA LEU A 9 3.95 -4.15 -4.63
C LEU A 9 2.54 -3.73 -4.18
N ASP A 10 1.59 -4.67 -4.25
CA ASP A 10 0.21 -4.45 -3.80
C ASP A 10 0.04 -4.62 -2.28
N PHE A 11 1.06 -4.30 -1.53
CA PHE A 11 1.03 -4.21 -0.08
C PHE A 11 1.97 -3.10 0.38
N SER A 12 1.76 -2.60 1.60
CA SER A 12 2.63 -1.65 2.27
C SER A 12 3.19 -2.29 3.53
N PHE A 13 4.47 -2.08 3.78
CA PHE A 13 5.04 -2.32 5.09
C PHE A 13 4.65 -1.18 6.04
N THR A 14 4.95 -1.34 7.33
CA THR A 14 4.79 -0.29 8.33
C THR A 14 5.80 0.84 8.12
N VAL A 15 5.49 2.04 8.61
CA VAL A 15 6.42 3.18 8.57
C VAL A 15 7.72 2.83 9.29
N SER A 16 7.62 2.13 10.42
CA SER A 16 8.77 1.65 11.19
C SER A 16 9.70 0.77 10.35
N PHE A 17 9.14 -0.13 9.55
CA PHE A 17 9.93 -1.00 8.68
C PHE A 17 10.69 -0.21 7.60
N TYR A 18 10.02 0.75 6.94
CA TYR A 18 10.70 1.62 5.97
C TYR A 18 11.81 2.46 6.62
N LYS A 19 11.61 2.96 7.85
CA LYS A 19 12.67 3.65 8.60
C LYS A 19 13.89 2.77 8.82
N ILE A 20 13.68 1.52 9.22
CA ILE A 20 14.76 0.55 9.41
C ILE A 20 15.53 0.30 8.10
N LEU A 21 14.84 0.23 6.97
CA LEU A 21 15.47 0.04 5.65
C LEU A 21 16.37 1.22 5.25
N VAL A 22 15.96 2.46 5.58
CA VAL A 22 16.77 3.67 5.33
C VAL A 22 17.74 3.99 6.48
N ASN A 23 18.03 3.02 7.34
CA ASN A 23 18.96 3.13 8.48
C ASN A 23 18.57 4.23 9.50
N LYS A 24 17.26 4.46 9.68
CA LYS A 24 16.72 5.31 10.76
C LYS A 24 16.12 4.47 11.86
N ASN A 25 16.16 4.96 13.09
CA ASN A 25 15.50 4.30 14.21
C ASN A 25 14.00 4.68 14.23
N PRO A 26 13.09 3.70 14.28
CA PRO A 26 11.69 3.95 14.59
C PRO A 26 11.54 4.56 15.98
N ASN A 27 10.46 5.30 16.20
CA ASN A 27 10.17 5.93 17.47
C ASN A 27 8.68 5.78 17.84
N PHE A 28 8.32 6.22 19.04
CA PHE A 28 6.96 6.15 19.56
C PHE A 28 5.88 6.70 18.60
N ASN A 29 6.15 7.79 17.87
CA ASN A 29 5.15 8.39 16.99
C ASN A 29 4.82 7.51 15.77
N ASP A 30 5.72 6.63 15.36
CA ASP A 30 5.51 5.73 14.23
C ASP A 30 4.41 4.70 14.54
N LEU A 31 4.25 4.33 15.82
CA LEU A 31 3.16 3.45 16.26
C LEU A 31 1.78 4.02 15.95
N GLY A 32 1.65 5.35 15.84
CA GLY A 32 0.37 5.99 15.52
C GLY A 32 -0.25 5.49 14.22
N SER A 33 0.58 5.17 13.22
CA SER A 33 0.16 4.58 11.96
C SER A 33 0.22 3.04 11.95
N ASP A 34 1.18 2.45 12.66
CA ASP A 34 1.44 1.01 12.62
C ASP A 34 0.48 0.23 13.54
N ASN A 35 0.24 0.76 14.75
CA ASN A 35 -0.68 0.19 15.74
C ASN A 35 -1.37 1.32 16.56
N PRO A 36 -2.46 1.91 16.04
CA PRO A 36 -3.12 3.04 16.70
C PRO A 36 -3.64 2.76 18.11
N GLN A 37 -4.02 1.50 18.41
CA GLN A 37 -4.50 1.13 19.74
C GLN A 37 -3.36 1.11 20.75
N LEU A 38 -2.25 0.49 20.41
CA LEU A 38 -1.05 0.48 21.24
C LEU A 38 -0.51 1.90 21.46
N TYR A 39 -0.47 2.72 20.40
CA TYR A 39 -0.08 4.12 20.51
C TYR A 39 -0.92 4.87 21.55
N LYS A 40 -2.26 4.70 21.52
CA LYS A 40 -3.16 5.32 22.51
C LYS A 40 -2.88 4.86 23.93
N ASN A 41 -2.64 3.54 24.11
CA ASN A 41 -2.36 2.98 25.43
C ASN A 41 -1.03 3.51 26.00
N LEU A 42 0.03 3.50 25.19
CA LEU A 42 1.33 4.00 25.63
C LEU A 42 1.32 5.54 25.83
N LYS A 43 0.56 6.27 25.00
CA LYS A 43 0.35 7.70 25.17
C LYS A 43 -0.37 8.01 26.49
N PHE A 44 -1.37 7.20 26.84
CA PHE A 44 -2.04 7.33 28.15
C PHE A 44 -1.06 7.17 29.31
N ILE A 45 -0.14 6.21 29.26
CA ILE A 45 0.90 6.01 30.28
C ILE A 45 1.80 7.26 30.38
N LEU A 46 2.18 7.85 29.26
CA LEU A 46 3.03 9.05 29.26
C LEU A 46 2.32 10.29 29.83
N GLU A 47 1.03 10.46 29.52
CA GLU A 47 0.25 11.67 29.85
C GLU A 47 -0.41 11.63 31.23
N ASN A 48 -0.50 10.48 31.88
CA ASN A 48 -1.16 10.34 33.20
C ASN A 48 -0.15 9.91 34.29
N GLU A 49 -0.55 10.13 35.52
CA GLU A 49 0.19 9.66 36.70
C GLU A 49 0.08 8.14 36.77
N ILE A 50 1.22 7.46 36.88
CA ILE A 50 1.29 6.00 36.97
C ILE A 50 1.75 5.62 38.37
N THR A 51 0.89 4.90 39.09
CA THR A 51 1.17 4.37 40.40
C THR A 51 1.37 2.85 40.35
N GLU A 52 1.98 2.28 41.38
CA GLU A 52 2.19 0.83 41.50
C GLU A 52 0.87 0.03 41.46
N GLU A 53 -0.28 0.66 41.76
CA GLU A 53 -1.61 0.03 41.70
C GLU A 53 -2.00 -0.42 40.26
N TYR A 54 -1.40 0.17 39.22
CA TYR A 54 -1.60 -0.30 37.84
C TYR A 54 -0.95 -1.68 37.58
N GLY A 55 -0.05 -2.13 38.46
CA GLY A 55 0.60 -3.45 38.35
C GLY A 55 1.46 -3.60 37.09
N LEU A 56 1.88 -2.50 36.47
CA LEU A 56 2.73 -2.55 35.28
C LEU A 56 4.18 -2.80 35.68
N THR A 57 4.83 -3.72 34.98
CA THR A 57 6.26 -4.03 35.11
C THR A 57 6.94 -3.90 33.73
N PHE A 58 8.26 -3.97 33.68
CA PHE A 58 9.03 -3.92 32.41
C PHE A 58 8.94 -5.26 31.67
N THR A 59 7.72 -5.71 31.42
CA THR A 59 7.41 -6.93 30.68
C THR A 59 6.37 -6.70 29.61
N ILE A 60 6.32 -7.62 28.63
CA ILE A 60 5.27 -7.72 27.65
C ILE A 60 4.78 -9.18 27.56
N ASP A 61 3.47 -9.37 27.54
CA ASP A 61 2.88 -10.68 27.32
C ASP A 61 2.71 -10.97 25.83
N GLU A 62 3.22 -12.11 25.40
CA GLU A 62 3.11 -12.60 24.04
C GLU A 62 2.32 -13.90 23.97
N GLU A 63 1.61 -14.07 22.85
CA GLU A 63 0.97 -15.35 22.52
C GLU A 63 1.84 -16.11 21.51
N ASP A 64 2.09 -17.39 21.75
CA ASP A 64 2.96 -18.25 20.92
C ASP A 64 2.27 -18.79 19.64
N GLY A 65 1.07 -18.30 19.31
CA GLY A 65 0.27 -18.77 18.16
C GLY A 65 -0.42 -20.11 18.36
N PHE A 66 -0.12 -20.83 19.45
CA PHE A 66 -0.76 -22.09 19.86
C PHE A 66 -1.65 -21.92 21.10
N GLY A 67 -1.84 -20.67 21.56
CA GLY A 67 -2.64 -20.33 22.72
C GLY A 67 -1.85 -20.32 24.05
N GLY A 68 -0.55 -20.56 24.01
CA GLY A 68 0.34 -20.33 25.13
C GLY A 68 0.66 -18.84 25.28
N LYS A 69 0.76 -18.38 26.52
CA LYS A 69 1.21 -17.02 26.83
C LYS A 69 2.54 -17.10 27.58
N HIS A 70 3.47 -16.26 27.19
CA HIS A 70 4.73 -16.07 27.89
C HIS A 70 5.02 -14.59 28.07
N SER A 71 5.67 -14.26 29.16
CA SER A 71 6.05 -12.89 29.46
C SER A 71 7.52 -12.69 29.10
N VAL A 72 7.81 -11.65 28.31
CA VAL A 72 9.16 -11.28 27.91
C VAL A 72 9.59 -10.07 28.72
N GLU A 73 10.78 -10.11 29.31
CA GLU A 73 11.36 -8.96 30.01
C GLU A 73 11.98 -7.97 29.02
N LEU A 74 11.57 -6.70 29.13
CA LEU A 74 12.09 -5.62 28.27
C LEU A 74 13.50 -5.16 28.65
N LYS A 75 13.91 -5.45 29.89
CA LYS A 75 15.26 -5.28 30.42
C LYS A 75 15.55 -6.29 31.51
N GLU A 76 16.81 -6.44 31.89
CA GLU A 76 17.24 -7.37 32.92
C GLU A 76 16.44 -7.19 34.22
N ASN A 77 15.88 -8.28 34.74
CA ASN A 77 15.01 -8.32 35.93
C ASN A 77 13.75 -7.45 35.83
N GLY A 78 13.28 -7.18 34.60
CA GLY A 78 12.15 -6.28 34.29
C GLY A 78 10.85 -6.73 34.96
N ALA A 79 10.62 -8.01 35.16
CA ALA A 79 9.43 -8.54 35.84
C ALA A 79 9.28 -8.04 37.28
N ASN A 80 10.37 -7.68 37.92
CA ASN A 80 10.39 -7.20 39.31
C ASN A 80 10.53 -5.67 39.43
N ILE A 81 10.54 -4.95 38.33
CA ILE A 81 10.65 -3.49 38.28
C ILE A 81 9.31 -2.88 37.97
N PRO A 82 8.63 -2.21 38.92
CA PRO A 82 7.37 -1.55 38.66
C PRO A 82 7.56 -0.32 37.76
N VAL A 83 6.60 -0.06 36.89
CA VAL A 83 6.54 1.18 36.10
C VAL A 83 5.95 2.28 36.96
N THR A 84 6.66 3.41 37.05
CA THR A 84 6.30 4.61 37.82
C THR A 84 6.43 5.84 36.94
N ASP A 85 6.01 7.00 37.46
CA ASP A 85 6.17 8.29 36.75
C ASP A 85 7.61 8.63 36.42
N GLU A 86 8.57 8.15 37.24
CA GLU A 86 9.99 8.44 37.03
C GLU A 86 10.60 7.62 35.90
N ASN A 87 10.07 6.41 35.62
CA ASN A 87 10.65 5.48 34.64
C ASN A 87 9.71 5.12 33.47
N LYS A 88 8.49 5.67 33.41
CA LYS A 88 7.51 5.39 32.38
C LYS A 88 7.99 5.73 30.95
N GLN A 89 8.84 6.74 30.79
CA GLN A 89 9.43 7.06 29.49
C GLN A 89 10.36 5.92 29.04
N GLU A 90 11.23 5.42 29.89
CA GLU A 90 12.09 4.26 29.61
C GLU A 90 11.27 3.03 29.25
N TYR A 91 10.19 2.78 30.01
CA TYR A 91 9.27 1.65 29.72
C TYR A 91 8.68 1.76 28.31
N VAL A 92 8.18 2.94 27.92
CA VAL A 92 7.59 3.17 26.60
C VAL A 92 8.64 3.02 25.51
N ASP A 93 9.84 3.55 25.69
CA ASP A 93 10.91 3.46 24.70
C ASP A 93 11.35 2.00 24.48
N LEU A 94 11.53 1.22 25.54
CA LEU A 94 11.86 -0.21 25.46
C LEU A 94 10.72 -1.04 24.84
N MET A 95 9.46 -0.71 25.15
CA MET A 95 8.29 -1.36 24.55
C MET A 95 8.25 -1.13 23.05
N VAL A 96 8.50 0.11 22.60
CA VAL A 96 8.57 0.46 21.16
C VAL A 96 9.73 -0.28 20.49
N GLU A 97 10.92 -0.25 21.08
CA GLU A 97 12.10 -0.93 20.54
C GLU A 97 11.85 -2.43 20.39
N TYR A 98 11.28 -3.06 21.42
CA TYR A 98 10.97 -4.49 21.39
C TYR A 98 10.00 -4.82 20.26
N LEU A 99 8.86 -4.15 20.20
CA LEU A 99 7.78 -4.47 19.25
C LEU A 99 8.14 -4.16 17.80
N VAL A 100 8.92 -3.12 17.56
CA VAL A 100 9.25 -2.65 16.23
C VAL A 100 10.52 -3.28 15.68
N TYR A 101 11.45 -3.64 16.53
CA TYR A 101 12.76 -4.12 16.10
C TYR A 101 13.13 -5.47 16.72
N THR A 102 13.25 -5.57 18.05
CA THR A 102 13.87 -6.72 18.72
C THR A 102 13.14 -8.02 18.41
N LYS A 103 11.81 -8.00 18.47
CA LYS A 103 10.95 -9.16 18.19
C LYS A 103 11.12 -9.75 16.79
N ILE A 104 11.49 -8.93 15.82
CA ILE A 104 11.60 -9.30 14.38
C ILE A 104 13.01 -9.06 13.85
N GLU A 105 14.00 -8.95 14.71
CA GLU A 105 15.38 -8.58 14.35
C GLU A 105 15.98 -9.52 13.30
N ASP A 106 15.79 -10.83 13.48
CA ASP A 106 16.32 -11.84 12.55
C ASP A 106 15.66 -11.76 11.17
N GLN A 107 14.34 -11.51 11.14
CA GLN A 107 13.60 -11.31 9.89
C GLN A 107 14.06 -10.02 9.18
N ILE A 108 14.26 -8.94 9.94
CA ILE A 108 14.80 -7.67 9.39
C ILE A 108 16.20 -7.87 8.83
N LYS A 109 17.09 -8.56 9.55
CA LYS A 109 18.44 -8.86 9.10
C LYS A 109 18.42 -9.69 7.81
N ALA A 110 17.62 -10.75 7.76
CA ALA A 110 17.49 -11.59 6.57
C ALA A 110 16.94 -10.81 5.37
N PHE A 111 15.93 -9.96 5.58
CA PHE A 111 15.38 -9.10 4.54
C PHE A 111 16.42 -8.09 4.02
N LYS A 112 17.12 -7.38 4.92
CA LYS A 112 18.16 -6.41 4.56
C LYS A 112 19.29 -7.08 3.79
N ASN A 113 19.73 -8.25 4.19
CA ASN A 113 20.78 -9.00 3.48
C ASN A 113 20.35 -9.29 2.04
N GLY A 114 19.16 -9.85 1.82
CA GLY A 114 18.68 -10.14 0.48
C GLY A 114 18.43 -8.87 -0.37
N LEU A 115 17.94 -7.78 0.24
CA LEU A 115 17.74 -6.52 -0.46
C LEU A 115 19.07 -5.88 -0.86
N PHE A 116 20.04 -5.86 0.04
CA PHE A 116 21.32 -5.16 -0.17
C PHE A 116 22.32 -5.94 -1.03
N GLU A 117 22.08 -7.25 -1.28
CA GLU A 117 22.77 -7.99 -2.35
C GLU A 117 22.47 -7.42 -3.73
N ILE A 118 21.27 -6.85 -3.93
CA ILE A 118 20.81 -6.35 -5.24
C ILE A 118 20.94 -4.83 -5.31
N ILE A 119 20.59 -4.12 -4.24
CA ILE A 119 20.60 -2.65 -4.17
C ILE A 119 21.47 -2.24 -3.00
N PRO A 120 22.62 -1.59 -3.22
CA PRO A 120 23.49 -1.10 -2.14
C PRO A 120 22.73 -0.23 -1.14
N SER A 121 23.04 -0.37 0.15
CA SER A 121 22.35 0.31 1.25
C SER A 121 22.47 1.83 1.19
N ASP A 122 23.59 2.34 0.65
CA ASP A 122 23.82 3.77 0.44
C ASP A 122 22.83 4.38 -0.56
N LEU A 123 22.43 3.63 -1.60
CA LEU A 123 21.42 4.07 -2.54
C LEU A 123 20.01 4.08 -1.93
N ILE A 124 19.72 3.16 -1.02
CA ILE A 124 18.43 3.14 -0.31
C ILE A 124 18.36 4.28 0.73
N SER A 125 19.45 4.58 1.40
CA SER A 125 19.52 5.62 2.45
C SER A 125 19.38 7.06 1.93
N ILE A 126 19.42 7.27 0.60
CA ILE A 126 19.14 8.58 -0.04
C ILE A 126 17.67 8.98 0.18
N PHE A 127 16.77 7.99 0.27
CA PHE A 127 15.34 8.23 0.44
C PHE A 127 14.97 8.40 1.91
N ASN A 128 13.90 9.15 2.17
CA ASN A 128 13.18 9.02 3.42
C ASN A 128 12.21 7.83 3.37
N GLU A 129 11.65 7.46 4.52
CA GLU A 129 10.74 6.32 4.66
C GLU A 129 9.51 6.42 3.74
N ARG A 130 8.97 7.63 3.55
CA ARG A 130 7.80 7.87 2.70
C ARG A 130 8.14 7.78 1.22
N GLU A 131 9.27 8.32 0.83
CA GLU A 131 9.77 8.23 -0.55
C GLU A 131 10.07 6.79 -0.92
N LEU A 132 10.66 6.00 0.00
CA LEU A 132 10.93 4.58 -0.23
C LEU A 132 9.63 3.78 -0.34
N GLU A 133 8.63 4.03 0.51
CA GLU A 133 7.29 3.43 0.38
C GLU A 133 6.70 3.71 -1.00
N LEU A 134 6.69 4.96 -1.43
CA LEU A 134 6.16 5.36 -2.74
C LEU A 134 6.92 4.73 -3.91
N LEU A 135 8.23 4.58 -3.79
CA LEU A 135 9.07 3.94 -4.81
C LEU A 135 8.76 2.45 -4.95
N ILE A 136 8.48 1.76 -3.83
CA ILE A 136 8.21 0.32 -3.80
C ILE A 136 6.75 0.02 -4.10
N CYS A 137 5.83 0.77 -3.53
CA CYS A 137 4.40 0.49 -3.53
C CYS A 137 3.59 1.37 -4.49
N GLY A 138 4.17 2.46 -5.01
CA GLY A 138 3.44 3.44 -5.83
C GLY A 138 2.35 4.21 -5.05
N VAL A 139 1.49 4.91 -5.78
CA VAL A 139 0.40 5.71 -5.22
C VAL A 139 -0.89 4.91 -5.24
N LYS A 140 -1.59 4.87 -4.09
CA LYS A 140 -2.85 4.14 -3.93
C LYS A 140 -4.10 4.97 -4.29
N ASN A 141 -4.06 6.27 -4.01
CA ASN A 141 -5.18 7.15 -4.34
C ASN A 141 -5.11 7.58 -5.80
N LEU A 142 -6.14 7.24 -6.55
CA LEU A 142 -6.21 7.51 -7.98
C LEU A 142 -6.88 8.87 -8.22
N ASP A 143 -6.11 9.85 -8.69
CA ASP A 143 -6.64 11.12 -9.18
C ASP A 143 -7.25 10.90 -10.57
N VAL A 144 -8.58 11.04 -10.65
CA VAL A 144 -9.33 10.80 -11.89
C VAL A 144 -9.05 11.85 -12.94
N ASP A 145 -8.73 13.09 -12.54
CA ASP A 145 -8.39 14.15 -13.48
C ASP A 145 -7.00 13.94 -14.10
N ASP A 146 -6.03 13.53 -13.27
CA ASP A 146 -4.71 13.11 -13.77
C ASP A 146 -4.84 11.89 -14.69
N TRP A 147 -5.69 10.90 -14.32
CA TRP A 147 -5.97 9.72 -15.15
C TRP A 147 -6.52 10.13 -16.53
N GLN A 148 -7.59 10.94 -16.54
CA GLN A 148 -8.22 11.40 -17.77
C GLN A 148 -7.29 12.23 -18.64
N ASN A 149 -6.47 13.11 -18.05
CA ASN A 149 -5.54 13.98 -18.76
C ASN A 149 -4.40 13.22 -19.44
N ASN A 150 -4.03 12.06 -18.88
CA ASN A 150 -2.95 11.20 -19.38
C ASN A 150 -3.50 9.91 -20.04
N THR A 151 -4.71 9.98 -20.62
CA THR A 151 -5.33 8.87 -21.35
C THR A 151 -5.30 9.14 -22.85
N ASP A 152 -4.83 8.15 -23.61
CA ASP A 152 -4.86 8.14 -25.07
C ASP A 152 -6.15 7.49 -25.58
N TYR A 153 -6.68 7.98 -26.71
CA TYR A 153 -7.92 7.50 -27.29
C TYR A 153 -7.67 6.99 -28.70
N HIS A 154 -8.05 5.72 -28.96
CA HIS A 154 -7.96 5.11 -30.28
C HIS A 154 -9.35 4.88 -30.84
N SER A 155 -9.61 5.44 -32.02
CA SER A 155 -10.93 5.39 -32.69
C SER A 155 -12.08 6.00 -31.87
N TYR A 156 -11.74 6.72 -30.81
CA TYR A 156 -12.61 7.60 -30.03
C TYR A 156 -12.02 9.00 -29.98
N LYS A 157 -12.91 10.00 -29.81
CA LYS A 157 -12.55 11.38 -29.44
C LYS A 157 -12.90 11.59 -27.95
N LYS A 158 -12.24 12.58 -27.33
CA LYS A 158 -12.48 12.95 -25.92
C LYS A 158 -13.92 13.35 -25.62
N ASP A 159 -14.63 13.88 -26.60
CA ASP A 159 -16.00 14.37 -26.55
C ASP A 159 -17.06 13.34 -27.01
N ASP A 160 -16.65 12.16 -27.45
CA ASP A 160 -17.59 11.09 -27.77
C ASP A 160 -18.43 10.69 -26.54
N LYS A 161 -19.73 10.47 -26.73
CA LYS A 161 -20.68 10.18 -25.66
C LYS A 161 -20.20 9.04 -24.77
N THR A 162 -19.70 7.95 -25.35
CA THR A 162 -19.20 6.79 -24.62
C THR A 162 -18.02 7.18 -23.71
N ILE A 163 -17.11 8.05 -24.16
CA ILE A 163 -15.97 8.54 -23.36
C ILE A 163 -16.44 9.44 -22.23
N VAL A 164 -17.40 10.33 -22.49
CA VAL A 164 -18.03 11.17 -21.45
C VAL A 164 -18.70 10.29 -20.39
N TYR A 165 -19.44 9.26 -20.80
CA TYR A 165 -20.06 8.30 -19.89
C TYR A 165 -19.03 7.50 -19.09
N PHE A 166 -17.93 7.06 -19.72
CA PHE A 166 -16.85 6.35 -19.06
C PHE A 166 -16.26 7.18 -17.91
N TRP A 167 -15.85 8.42 -18.18
CA TRP A 167 -15.27 9.26 -17.13
C TRP A 167 -16.26 9.69 -16.07
N LYS A 168 -17.54 9.87 -16.41
CA LYS A 168 -18.60 10.05 -15.41
C LYS A 168 -18.67 8.81 -14.48
N CYS A 169 -18.66 7.63 -15.04
CA CYS A 169 -18.70 6.37 -14.28
C CYS A 169 -17.48 6.25 -13.35
N VAL A 170 -16.26 6.52 -13.84
CA VAL A 170 -15.03 6.48 -13.04
C VAL A 170 -15.06 7.48 -11.90
N ARG A 171 -15.64 8.67 -12.09
CA ARG A 171 -15.81 9.66 -11.01
C ARG A 171 -16.80 9.23 -9.96
N GLU A 172 -17.84 8.49 -10.32
CA GLU A 172 -18.84 7.95 -9.39
C GLU A 172 -18.34 6.72 -8.61
N PHE A 173 -17.35 6.01 -9.13
CA PHE A 173 -16.73 4.89 -8.44
C PHE A 173 -16.02 5.36 -7.17
N ASP A 174 -16.11 4.55 -6.10
CA ASP A 174 -15.21 4.68 -4.96
C ASP A 174 -13.76 4.31 -5.34
N ASN A 175 -12.84 4.51 -4.43
CA ASN A 175 -11.43 4.27 -4.71
C ASN A 175 -11.15 2.77 -4.98
N ASP A 176 -11.86 1.87 -4.32
CA ASP A 176 -11.66 0.42 -4.49
C ASP A 176 -12.11 -0.03 -5.90
N MET A 177 -13.22 0.48 -6.39
CA MET A 177 -13.67 0.21 -7.77
C MET A 177 -12.74 0.85 -8.82
N ARG A 178 -12.18 2.03 -8.55
CA ARG A 178 -11.15 2.64 -9.41
C ARG A 178 -9.90 1.78 -9.47
N VAL A 179 -9.42 1.28 -8.33
CA VAL A 179 -8.27 0.36 -8.27
C VAL A 179 -8.53 -0.92 -9.05
N ARG A 180 -9.73 -1.52 -8.93
CA ARG A 180 -10.11 -2.70 -9.71
C ARG A 180 -10.18 -2.41 -11.21
N LEU A 181 -10.70 -1.26 -11.62
CA LEU A 181 -10.69 -0.83 -13.02
C LEU A 181 -9.26 -0.66 -13.55
N LEU A 182 -8.38 -0.05 -12.75
CA LEU A 182 -6.97 0.10 -13.10
C LEU A 182 -6.33 -1.28 -13.27
N GLN A 183 -6.53 -2.18 -12.33
CA GLN A 183 -6.03 -3.56 -12.37
C GLN A 183 -6.56 -4.31 -13.60
N PHE A 184 -7.85 -4.21 -13.87
CA PHE A 184 -8.48 -4.81 -15.06
C PHE A 184 -7.77 -4.38 -16.35
N ALA A 185 -7.48 -3.08 -16.50
CA ALA A 185 -6.90 -2.54 -17.74
C ALA A 185 -5.38 -2.65 -17.84
N THR A 186 -4.67 -2.70 -16.70
CA THR A 186 -3.20 -2.56 -16.65
C THR A 186 -2.48 -3.70 -15.93
N GLY A 187 -3.22 -4.50 -15.16
CA GLY A 187 -2.64 -5.53 -14.31
C GLY A 187 -2.01 -5.02 -13.01
N THR A 188 -2.04 -3.69 -12.75
CA THR A 188 -1.50 -3.10 -11.53
C THR A 188 -2.58 -2.37 -10.73
N THR A 189 -2.49 -2.43 -9.40
CA THR A 189 -3.38 -1.75 -8.46
C THR A 189 -2.87 -0.37 -8.04
N ARG A 190 -1.71 0.03 -8.54
CA ARG A 190 -0.96 1.22 -8.14
C ARG A 190 -0.46 1.99 -9.35
N ILE A 191 -0.26 3.29 -9.17
CA ILE A 191 0.34 4.15 -10.19
C ILE A 191 1.72 4.65 -9.76
N PRO A 192 2.60 5.01 -10.72
CA PRO A 192 3.92 5.57 -10.43
C PRO A 192 3.86 6.86 -9.62
N ILE A 193 4.98 7.18 -8.95
CA ILE A 193 5.24 8.53 -8.46
C ILE A 193 5.20 9.49 -9.67
N GLY A 194 4.42 10.55 -9.55
CA GLY A 194 4.21 11.53 -10.61
C GLY A 194 3.03 11.23 -11.52
N GLY A 195 2.21 10.22 -11.19
CA GLY A 195 0.89 10.00 -11.76
C GLY A 195 0.85 9.16 -13.04
N PHE A 196 -0.30 9.22 -13.70
CA PHE A 196 -0.62 8.42 -14.89
C PHE A 196 0.28 8.68 -16.10
N LYS A 197 0.91 9.85 -16.20
CA LYS A 197 1.89 10.14 -17.26
C LYS A 197 3.11 9.24 -17.26
N ASN A 198 3.42 8.65 -16.08
CA ASN A 198 4.57 7.78 -15.89
C ASN A 198 4.20 6.29 -15.91
N LEU A 199 2.96 5.95 -16.27
CA LEU A 199 2.48 4.58 -16.30
C LEU A 199 3.35 3.72 -17.24
N GLN A 200 3.69 2.50 -16.78
CA GLN A 200 4.55 1.56 -17.50
C GLN A 200 3.70 0.45 -18.12
N GLY A 201 4.00 0.10 -19.34
CA GLY A 201 3.53 -1.12 -19.99
C GLY A 201 4.64 -2.16 -20.05
N LEU A 202 4.38 -3.29 -20.68
CA LEU A 202 5.37 -4.39 -20.78
C LEU A 202 6.69 -3.98 -21.44
N TYR A 203 6.64 -3.05 -22.39
CA TYR A 203 7.79 -2.63 -23.20
C TYR A 203 8.30 -1.22 -22.90
N GLY A 204 7.95 -0.64 -21.75
CA GLY A 204 8.34 0.70 -21.32
C GLY A 204 7.16 1.64 -21.07
N PRO A 205 7.41 2.97 -21.02
CA PRO A 205 6.38 3.96 -20.75
C PRO A 205 5.20 3.83 -21.71
N ARG A 206 3.99 3.70 -21.16
CA ARG A 206 2.76 3.54 -21.94
C ARG A 206 1.59 4.14 -21.20
N HIS A 207 0.96 5.15 -21.78
CA HIS A 207 -0.25 5.76 -21.22
C HIS A 207 -1.42 4.78 -21.16
N PHE A 208 -2.33 5.03 -20.26
CA PHE A 208 -3.64 4.37 -20.27
C PHE A 208 -4.33 4.66 -21.58
N THR A 209 -4.90 3.65 -22.22
CA THR A 209 -5.48 3.77 -23.55
C THR A 209 -6.91 3.27 -23.56
N ILE A 210 -7.83 4.04 -24.15
CA ILE A 210 -9.20 3.59 -24.44
C ILE A 210 -9.34 3.43 -25.94
N GLU A 211 -9.63 2.19 -26.38
CA GLU A 211 -9.81 1.86 -27.79
C GLU A 211 -11.27 1.46 -28.07
N LYS A 212 -11.82 1.93 -29.18
CA LYS A 212 -13.16 1.53 -29.62
C LYS A 212 -13.14 0.08 -30.09
N TYR A 213 -14.06 -0.72 -29.58
CA TYR A 213 -14.13 -2.15 -29.88
C TYR A 213 -15.56 -2.64 -30.03
N GLY A 214 -15.79 -3.49 -31.05
CA GLY A 214 -17.04 -4.23 -31.20
C GLY A 214 -18.29 -3.36 -31.33
N ASN A 215 -19.42 -3.96 -30.93
CA ASN A 215 -20.74 -3.34 -30.86
C ASN A 215 -21.15 -3.18 -29.39
N SER A 216 -22.26 -2.51 -29.12
CA SER A 216 -22.75 -2.27 -27.75
C SER A 216 -23.24 -3.53 -27.00
N ASP A 217 -23.36 -4.66 -27.66
CA ASP A 217 -23.83 -5.95 -27.12
C ASP A 217 -22.72 -6.80 -26.47
N VAL A 218 -21.46 -6.36 -26.54
CA VAL A 218 -20.34 -7.08 -25.92
C VAL A 218 -19.80 -6.37 -24.69
N LEU A 219 -19.11 -7.12 -23.83
CA LEU A 219 -18.45 -6.54 -22.65
C LEU A 219 -17.11 -5.86 -23.01
N PRO A 220 -16.66 -4.88 -22.22
CA PRO A 220 -15.30 -4.35 -22.32
C PRO A 220 -14.26 -5.46 -22.15
N LEU A 221 -13.17 -5.37 -22.91
CA LEU A 221 -12.01 -6.24 -22.82
C LEU A 221 -10.79 -5.43 -22.41
N SER A 222 -9.77 -6.10 -21.86
CA SER A 222 -8.52 -5.45 -21.50
C SER A 222 -7.30 -6.11 -22.13
N PHE A 223 -6.27 -5.32 -22.39
CA PHE A 223 -4.94 -5.76 -22.81
C PHE A 223 -3.92 -5.16 -21.85
N LYS A 224 -3.66 -5.87 -20.75
CA LYS A 224 -2.84 -5.42 -19.63
C LYS A 224 -1.43 -4.99 -20.02
N CYS A 225 -0.79 -5.75 -20.92
CA CYS A 225 0.55 -5.42 -21.42
C CYS A 225 0.65 -4.06 -22.11
N PHE A 226 -0.49 -3.52 -22.57
CA PHE A 226 -0.60 -2.26 -23.30
C PHE A 226 -1.33 -1.17 -22.51
N ASN A 227 -1.64 -1.37 -21.23
CA ASN A 227 -2.45 -0.47 -20.39
C ASN A 227 -3.75 -0.06 -21.09
N ARG A 228 -4.43 -1.00 -21.76
CA ARG A 228 -5.53 -0.72 -22.67
C ARG A 228 -6.84 -1.34 -22.22
N ILE A 229 -7.91 -0.55 -22.30
CA ILE A 229 -9.28 -1.02 -22.28
C ILE A 229 -9.90 -0.88 -23.66
N CYS A 230 -10.50 -1.96 -24.18
CA CYS A 230 -11.29 -1.96 -25.38
C CYS A 230 -12.75 -1.76 -24.99
N LEU A 231 -13.27 -0.56 -25.25
CA LEU A 231 -14.58 -0.11 -24.80
C LEU A 231 -15.58 -0.11 -25.96
N PRO A 232 -16.69 -0.87 -25.87
CA PRO A 232 -17.77 -0.86 -26.86
C PRO A 232 -18.50 0.49 -26.90
N PRO A 233 -19.11 0.86 -28.06
CA PRO A 233 -19.83 2.13 -28.25
C PRO A 233 -21.23 2.11 -27.63
N TYR A 234 -21.30 2.02 -26.29
CA TYR A 234 -22.56 2.02 -25.55
C TYR A 234 -23.37 3.29 -25.77
N GLN A 235 -24.69 3.13 -25.89
CA GLN A 235 -25.59 4.22 -26.26
C GLN A 235 -26.09 5.01 -25.04
N THR A 236 -26.14 4.37 -23.86
CA THR A 236 -26.60 4.98 -22.62
C THR A 236 -25.54 4.86 -21.52
N TYR A 237 -25.65 5.74 -20.52
CA TYR A 237 -24.77 5.72 -19.35
C TYR A 237 -24.99 4.46 -18.51
N GLU A 238 -26.23 4.06 -18.33
CA GLU A 238 -26.65 2.90 -17.57
C GLU A 238 -26.07 1.61 -18.15
N GLU A 239 -26.15 1.47 -19.47
CA GLU A 239 -25.57 0.34 -20.19
C GLU A 239 -24.05 0.27 -20.00
N LEU A 240 -23.35 1.38 -20.16
CA LEU A 240 -21.91 1.46 -19.93
C LEU A 240 -21.56 1.07 -18.50
N LYS A 241 -22.22 1.67 -17.50
CA LYS A 241 -21.93 1.44 -16.10
C LYS A 241 -22.14 -0.02 -15.70
N GLN A 242 -23.25 -0.62 -16.15
CA GLN A 242 -23.54 -2.03 -15.90
C GLN A 242 -22.49 -2.96 -16.52
N ASN A 243 -22.19 -2.80 -17.80
CA ASN A 243 -21.25 -3.67 -18.51
C ASN A 243 -19.80 -3.46 -18.05
N LEU A 244 -19.39 -2.25 -17.73
CA LEU A 244 -18.06 -1.97 -17.19
C LEU A 244 -17.90 -2.60 -15.80
N THR A 245 -18.90 -2.47 -14.92
CA THR A 245 -18.87 -3.10 -13.60
C THR A 245 -18.83 -4.62 -13.70
N LEU A 246 -19.61 -5.20 -14.62
CA LEU A 246 -19.62 -6.64 -14.85
C LEU A 246 -18.28 -7.15 -15.40
N ALA A 247 -17.66 -6.43 -16.33
CA ALA A 247 -16.34 -6.77 -16.86
C ALA A 247 -15.25 -6.77 -15.78
N ILE A 248 -15.24 -5.73 -14.91
CA ILE A 248 -14.32 -5.65 -13.78
C ILE A 248 -14.53 -6.79 -12.78
N ALA A 249 -15.78 -7.16 -12.50
CA ALA A 249 -16.11 -8.25 -11.57
C ALA A 249 -15.69 -9.63 -12.10
N ASN A 250 -15.75 -9.83 -13.41
CA ASN A 250 -15.42 -11.09 -14.09
C ASN A 250 -13.95 -11.21 -14.51
N GLU A 251 -13.06 -10.35 -14.02
CA GLU A 251 -11.64 -10.32 -14.38
C GLU A 251 -10.96 -11.70 -14.33
N ASN A 252 -11.35 -12.55 -13.39
CA ASN A 252 -10.80 -13.90 -13.23
C ASN A 252 -11.29 -14.91 -14.30
N SER A 253 -12.28 -14.53 -15.13
CA SER A 253 -12.89 -15.46 -16.09
C SER A 253 -12.38 -15.29 -17.53
N TYR A 254 -11.71 -14.17 -17.84
CA TYR A 254 -11.29 -13.82 -19.21
C TYR A 254 -9.86 -13.27 -19.31
N ALA A 255 -8.97 -13.68 -18.42
CA ALA A 255 -7.54 -13.47 -18.65
C ALA A 255 -7.12 -14.41 -19.79
N PHE A 256 -7.13 -13.92 -21.01
CA PHE A 256 -6.38 -14.57 -22.11
C PHE A 256 -4.92 -14.30 -21.86
N ASP A 257 -4.24 -15.28 -21.24
CA ASP A 257 -2.79 -15.39 -21.28
C ASP A 257 -2.38 -15.77 -22.71
N PHE A 258 -1.67 -14.87 -23.37
CA PHE A 258 -0.93 -15.14 -24.60
C PHE A 258 0.56 -15.11 -24.29
#